data_f45e3f34281ee42f3f5ddf72f58bed0a
#
_entry.id   f45e3f34281ee42f3f5ddf72f58bed0a
#
_cell.length_a   1.000
_cell.length_b   1.000
_cell.length_c   1.000
_cell.angle_alpha   90.00
_cell.angle_beta   90.00
_cell.angle_gamma   90.00
#
_symmetry.space_group_name_H-M   'P 1'
#
loop_
_entity.id
_entity.type
_entity.pdbx_description
1 polymer ?
#
loop_
_entity_poly.entity_id
_entity_poly.type
_entity_poly.pdbx_seq_one_letter_code
_entity_poly.pdbx_strand_id
1 'polypeptide(L)'
;MKPPSHIDGAVVLEWAWSDLPFGHVPFTDGTMAATIHGLALCHYPDSQKVYRFSCNASWETEQDMDYSSVAEAKALLPKQYQHAPVVWQKA
;
A
#
# COMPACT_ATOMS: atom_id res chain seq x y z
N MET A 1 3.25 11.39 -5.91
CA MET A 1 4.54 10.85 -6.44
C MET A 1 4.31 9.44 -6.92
N LYS A 2 4.63 9.16 -8.16
CA LYS A 2 4.37 7.86 -8.77
C LYS A 2 5.34 6.79 -8.26
N PRO A 3 4.86 5.56 -7.98
CA PRO A 3 5.74 4.47 -7.56
C PRO A 3 6.57 3.93 -8.72
N PRO A 4 7.60 3.11 -8.43
CA PRO A 4 8.23 2.29 -9.46
C PRO A 4 7.23 1.29 -10.04
N SER A 5 7.55 0.70 -11.20
CA SER A 5 6.67 -0.28 -11.85
C SER A 5 6.53 -1.58 -11.06
N HIS A 6 7.53 -1.90 -10.22
CA HIS A 6 7.55 -3.09 -9.37
C HIS A 6 7.95 -2.70 -7.96
N ILE A 7 7.32 -3.34 -6.97
CA ILE A 7 7.65 -3.21 -5.56
C ILE A 7 7.84 -4.61 -5.01
N ASP A 8 9.00 -4.88 -4.43
CA ASP A 8 9.35 -6.20 -3.85
C ASP A 8 9.11 -7.35 -4.85
N GLY A 9 9.37 -7.10 -6.13
CA GLY A 9 9.21 -8.08 -7.20
C GLY A 9 7.79 -8.21 -7.75
N ALA A 10 6.82 -7.53 -7.18
CA ALA A 10 5.43 -7.57 -7.66
C ALA A 10 5.15 -6.40 -8.60
N VAL A 11 4.32 -6.65 -9.61
CA VAL A 11 3.90 -5.63 -10.58
C VAL A 11 2.84 -4.73 -9.96
N VAL A 12 3.04 -3.42 -10.03
CA VAL A 12 2.06 -2.45 -9.53
C VAL A 12 0.89 -2.34 -10.52
N LEU A 13 -0.33 -2.56 -10.02
CA LEU A 13 -1.56 -2.46 -10.81
C LEU A 13 -2.22 -1.10 -10.64
N GLU A 14 -2.36 -0.66 -9.40
CA GLU A 14 -2.92 0.63 -9.03
C GLU A 14 -2.17 1.16 -7.82
N TRP A 15 -2.20 2.47 -7.65
CA TRP A 15 -1.50 3.11 -6.54
C TRP A 15 -2.23 4.37 -6.10
N ALA A 16 -1.94 4.79 -4.89
CA ALA A 16 -2.39 6.06 -4.33
C ALA A 16 -1.24 6.71 -3.57
N TRP A 17 -1.16 8.00 -3.61
CA TRP A 17 -0.13 8.79 -2.93
C TRP A 17 -0.76 9.97 -2.22
N SER A 18 -0.21 10.31 -1.04
CA SER A 18 -0.58 11.54 -0.34
C SER A 18 0.65 12.14 0.35
N ASP A 19 0.81 13.46 0.21
CA ASP A 19 1.82 14.20 0.95
C ASP A 19 1.51 14.21 2.45
N LEU A 20 0.21 14.19 2.82
CA LEU A 20 -0.22 13.92 4.18
C LEU A 20 -0.32 12.41 4.33
N PRO A 21 0.21 11.82 5.41
CA PRO A 21 0.16 10.38 5.57
C PRO A 21 -1.29 9.87 5.60
N PHE A 22 -1.54 8.73 4.96
CA PHE A 22 -2.82 8.03 5.07
C PHE A 22 -3.05 7.56 6.51
N GLY A 23 -1.99 7.18 7.18
CA GLY A 23 -2.03 6.69 8.54
C GLY A 23 -0.67 6.21 9.00
N HIS A 24 -0.66 5.46 10.08
CA HIS A 24 0.56 4.95 10.71
C HIS A 24 0.46 3.45 10.93
N VAL A 25 1.58 2.76 10.78
CA VAL A 25 1.71 1.34 11.06
C VAL A 25 2.76 1.17 12.15
N PRO A 26 2.42 0.58 13.32
CA PRO A 26 3.41 0.37 14.36
C PRO A 26 4.45 -0.67 13.93
N PHE A 27 5.71 -0.46 14.35
CA PHE A 27 6.72 -1.48 14.18
C PHE A 27 6.43 -2.66 15.11
N THR A 28 7.03 -3.81 14.79
CA THR A 28 6.80 -5.05 15.51
C THR A 28 7.12 -4.94 17.01
N ASP A 29 8.10 -4.12 17.38
CA ASP A 29 8.48 -3.89 18.78
C ASP A 29 7.61 -2.86 19.50
N GLY A 30 6.69 -2.19 18.79
CA GLY A 30 5.76 -1.22 19.36
C GLY A 30 6.37 0.11 19.76
N THR A 31 7.66 0.34 19.52
CA THR A 31 8.34 1.57 19.99
C THR A 31 8.20 2.74 19.05
N MET A 32 7.92 2.49 17.77
CA MET A 32 7.78 3.51 16.74
C MET A 32 6.66 3.13 15.79
N ALA A 33 6.26 4.08 14.95
CA ALA A 33 5.31 3.84 13.88
C ALA A 33 5.85 4.43 12.57
N ALA A 34 5.66 3.70 11.49
CA ALA A 34 5.96 4.19 10.15
C ALA A 34 4.79 4.99 9.62
N THR A 35 5.08 6.12 8.99
CA THR A 35 4.04 6.90 8.29
C THR A 35 3.84 6.32 6.89
N ILE A 36 2.58 6.15 6.49
CA ILE A 36 2.22 5.59 5.19
C ILE A 36 1.78 6.71 4.26
N HIS A 37 2.57 6.94 3.22
CA HIS A 37 2.33 7.96 2.19
C HIS A 37 1.94 7.35 0.85
N GLY A 38 2.25 6.08 0.60
CA GLY A 38 1.96 5.38 -0.64
C GLY A 38 1.25 4.06 -0.39
N LEU A 39 0.24 3.78 -1.20
CA LEU A 39 -0.43 2.49 -1.22
C LEU A 39 -0.32 1.93 -2.62
N ALA A 40 0.12 0.68 -2.76
CA ALA A 40 0.22 0.03 -4.06
C ALA A 40 -0.49 -1.31 -4.02
N LEU A 41 -1.34 -1.55 -5.02
CA LEU A 41 -1.98 -2.84 -5.23
C LEU A 41 -1.20 -3.55 -6.33
N CYS A 42 -0.63 -4.69 -6.00
CA CYS A 42 0.34 -5.38 -6.84
C CYS A 42 0.00 -6.86 -6.97
N HIS A 43 0.60 -7.52 -7.97
CA HIS A 43 0.52 -8.97 -8.06
C HIS A 43 1.87 -9.55 -8.51
N TYR A 44 2.10 -10.80 -8.11
CA TYR A 44 3.24 -11.58 -8.62
C TYR A 44 2.77 -12.38 -9.83
N PRO A 45 3.64 -12.59 -10.85
CA PRO A 45 3.23 -13.25 -12.08
C PRO A 45 2.67 -14.68 -11.90
N ASP A 46 3.10 -15.38 -10.86
CA ASP A 46 2.72 -16.75 -10.58
C ASP A 46 1.63 -16.88 -9.50
N SER A 47 1.02 -15.76 -9.10
CA SER A 47 0.01 -15.73 -8.04
C SER A 47 -1.26 -15.07 -8.56
N GLN A 48 -2.43 -15.56 -8.09
CA GLN A 48 -3.73 -14.95 -8.39
C GLN A 48 -4.14 -13.94 -7.32
N LYS A 49 -3.35 -13.80 -6.26
CA LYS A 49 -3.64 -12.86 -5.18
C LYS A 49 -3.22 -11.45 -5.54
N VAL A 50 -3.91 -10.48 -4.96
CA VAL A 50 -3.54 -9.07 -5.00
C VAL A 50 -2.95 -8.70 -3.65
N TYR A 51 -1.79 -8.05 -3.67
CA TYR A 51 -1.11 -7.60 -2.45
C TYR A 51 -1.21 -6.09 -2.35
N ARG A 52 -1.58 -5.61 -1.15
CA ARG A 52 -1.46 -4.20 -0.84
C ARG A 52 -0.13 -3.99 -0.12
N PHE A 53 0.72 -3.17 -0.70
CA PHE A 53 1.92 -2.68 -0.03
C PHE A 53 1.63 -1.27 0.50
N SER A 54 1.80 -1.10 1.80
CA SER A 54 1.72 0.20 2.45
C SER A 54 3.13 0.72 2.61
N CYS A 55 3.41 1.86 1.98
CA CYS A 55 4.77 2.34 1.78
C CYS A 55 5.00 3.70 2.44
N ASN A 56 6.26 3.95 2.80
CA ASN A 56 6.70 5.25 3.31
C ASN A 56 6.86 6.26 2.16
N ALA A 57 7.38 7.43 2.47
CA ALA A 57 7.55 8.51 1.48
C ALA A 57 8.53 8.16 0.36
N SER A 58 9.33 7.13 0.52
CA SER A 58 10.29 6.66 -0.49
C SER A 58 9.80 5.40 -1.22
N TRP A 59 8.54 5.03 -1.08
CA TRP A 59 7.95 3.80 -1.64
C TRP A 59 8.60 2.52 -1.11
N GLU A 60 9.16 2.58 0.08
CA GLU A 60 9.63 1.38 0.78
C GLU A 60 8.47 0.76 1.54
N THR A 61 8.32 -0.56 1.40
CA THR A 61 7.20 -1.29 2.01
C THR A 61 7.38 -1.37 3.52
N GLU A 62 6.38 -0.89 4.25
CA GLU A 62 6.34 -0.96 5.71
C GLU A 62 5.39 -2.05 6.20
N GLN A 63 4.35 -2.35 5.41
CA GLN A 63 3.37 -3.39 5.73
C GLN A 63 2.77 -3.92 4.43
N ASP A 64 2.42 -5.20 4.40
CA ASP A 64 1.69 -5.78 3.28
C ASP A 64 0.54 -6.67 3.76
N MET A 65 -0.40 -6.91 2.87
CA MET A 65 -1.52 -7.81 3.09
C MET A 65 -1.98 -8.34 1.74
N ASP A 66 -2.45 -9.59 1.71
CA ASP A 66 -2.98 -10.19 0.49
C ASP A 66 -4.50 -10.27 0.50
N TYR A 67 -5.07 -10.22 -0.70
CA TYR A 67 -6.51 -10.24 -0.93
C TYR A 67 -6.80 -11.08 -2.17
N SER A 68 -8.07 -11.44 -2.35
CA SER A 68 -8.49 -12.23 -3.52
C SER A 68 -8.67 -11.38 -4.78
N SER A 69 -8.83 -10.06 -4.65
CA SER A 69 -9.08 -9.17 -5.78
C SER A 69 -8.70 -7.73 -5.45
N VAL A 70 -8.56 -6.91 -6.50
CA VAL A 70 -8.35 -5.47 -6.36
C VAL A 70 -9.53 -4.83 -5.61
N ALA A 71 -10.76 -5.22 -5.94
CA ALA A 71 -11.96 -4.67 -5.29
C ALA A 71 -11.95 -4.97 -3.79
N GLU A 72 -11.58 -6.19 -3.40
CA GLU A 72 -11.48 -6.57 -1.98
C GLU A 72 -10.39 -5.76 -1.28
N ALA A 73 -9.23 -5.60 -1.90
CA ALA A 73 -8.14 -4.83 -1.33
C ALA A 73 -8.55 -3.38 -1.05
N LYS A 74 -9.31 -2.76 -1.96
CA LYS A 74 -9.82 -1.40 -1.77
C LYS A 74 -10.88 -1.32 -0.68
N ALA A 75 -11.76 -2.32 -0.60
CA ALA A 75 -12.84 -2.36 0.39
C ALA A 75 -12.34 -2.60 1.81
N LEU A 76 -11.22 -3.32 1.96
CA LEU A 76 -10.70 -3.76 3.26
C LEU A 76 -9.43 -3.02 3.69
N LEU A 77 -9.29 -1.75 3.30
CA LEU A 77 -8.19 -0.93 3.79
C LEU A 77 -8.22 -0.83 5.31
N PRO A 78 -7.05 -0.83 5.98
CA PRO A 78 -7.00 -0.65 7.42
C PRO A 78 -7.72 0.61 7.87
N LYS A 79 -8.44 0.51 8.97
CA LYS A 79 -9.24 1.63 9.50
C LYS A 79 -8.40 2.83 9.88
N GLN A 80 -7.13 2.64 10.23
CA GLN A 80 -6.23 3.73 10.57
C GLN A 80 -5.84 4.60 9.34
N TYR A 81 -6.16 4.17 8.11
CA TYR A 81 -5.86 4.94 6.90
C TYR A 81 -7.00 5.91 6.58
N GLN A 82 -7.26 6.84 7.50
CA GLN A 82 -8.36 7.80 7.37
C GLN A 82 -7.91 9.26 7.45
N HIS A 83 -6.60 9.51 7.55
CA HIS A 83 -6.08 10.86 7.68
C HIS A 83 -6.04 11.63 6.36
N ALA A 84 -6.07 10.93 5.24
CA ALA A 84 -6.11 11.52 3.91
C ALA A 84 -7.00 10.67 3.00
N PRO A 85 -7.69 11.27 2.01
CA PRO A 85 -8.49 10.49 1.08
C PRO A 85 -7.60 9.62 0.19
N VAL A 86 -8.07 8.42 -0.12
CA VAL A 86 -7.37 7.49 -1.01
C VAL A 86 -7.95 7.62 -2.40
N VAL A 87 -7.16 8.15 -3.34
CA VAL A 87 -7.55 8.31 -4.73
C VAL A 87 -6.66 7.39 -5.57
N TRP A 88 -7.25 6.34 -6.12
CA TRP A 88 -6.53 5.31 -6.85
C TRP A 88 -6.21 5.75 -8.27
N GLN A 89 -4.96 5.50 -8.68
CA GLN A 89 -4.46 5.76 -10.03
C GLN A 89 -4.09 4.42 -10.67
N LYS A 90 -4.33 4.29 -11.96
CA LYS A 90 -3.87 3.12 -12.71
C LYS A 90 -2.36 3.24 -12.96
N ALA A 91 -1.69 2.11 -12.89
CA ALA A 91 -0.26 2.08 -13.20
C ALA A 91 -0.01 2.22 -14.71
#